data_e757218f00d0078f7ee23c792b2bf0ca
#
_entry.id   e757218f00d0078f7ee23c792b2bf0ca
#
_cell.length_a   1.000
_cell.length_b   1.000
_cell.length_c   1.000
_cell.angle_alpha   90.00
_cell.angle_beta   90.00
_cell.angle_gamma   90.00
#
_symmetry.space_group_name_H-M   'P 1'
#
loop_
_entity.id
_entity.type
_entity.pdbx_description
1 polymer ?
#
loop_
_entity_poly.entity_id
_entity_poly.type
_entity_poly.pdbx_seq_one_letter_code
_entity_poly.pdbx_strand_id
1 'polypeptide(L)'
;QDGQRPTSVAQVLGVQRAILFGWLPRYRRGGWGALDARKRGGRPPKLTAKMMAWIYETVSGKDPRQMRFPFALWTSVMVAELIWREFDIRLSKASVCRLLIQLGLSPQKPLWRAYQRDAQRVGKWVQEEYPRIRALARKLKADIFFGDEAGIRSDFHSGRTWAIRGKTPIVSTTGAHFGYNMIS
;
A
#
# COMPACT_ATOMS: atom_id res chain seq x y z
N GLN A 1 -16.46 48.77 -22.49
CA GLN A 1 -16.86 49.54 -21.28
C GLN A 1 -17.87 50.60 -21.68
N ASP A 2 -19.06 50.21 -22.08
CA ASP A 2 -20.06 51.04 -22.72
C ASP A 2 -20.93 51.86 -21.74
N GLY A 3 -20.43 52.16 -20.52
CA GLY A 3 -21.11 53.02 -19.54
C GLY A 3 -22.46 52.49 -19.02
N GLN A 4 -22.78 51.21 -19.32
CA GLN A 4 -24.02 50.57 -18.88
C GLN A 4 -24.10 50.44 -17.38
N ARG A 5 -25.27 50.77 -16.80
CA ARG A 5 -25.47 50.60 -15.35
C ARG A 5 -25.45 49.14 -14.97
N PRO A 6 -24.74 48.74 -13.90
CA PRO A 6 -24.67 47.35 -13.46
C PRO A 6 -26.03 46.66 -13.25
N THR A 7 -27.05 47.44 -12.88
CA THR A 7 -28.42 46.95 -12.70
C THR A 7 -29.06 46.50 -14.01
N SER A 8 -28.86 47.25 -15.08
CA SER A 8 -29.39 46.91 -16.41
C SER A 8 -28.68 45.68 -16.97
N VAL A 9 -27.37 45.57 -16.77
CA VAL A 9 -26.57 44.39 -17.16
C VAL A 9 -27.03 43.15 -16.39
N ALA A 10 -27.32 43.27 -15.10
CA ALA A 10 -27.82 42.16 -14.29
C ALA A 10 -29.18 41.63 -14.81
N GLN A 11 -30.07 42.55 -15.20
CA GLN A 11 -31.36 42.19 -15.79
C GLN A 11 -31.19 41.46 -17.13
N VAL A 12 -30.34 41.95 -18.02
CA VAL A 12 -30.08 41.33 -19.34
C VAL A 12 -29.46 39.93 -19.18
N LEU A 13 -28.53 39.75 -18.20
CA LEU A 13 -27.89 38.47 -17.94
C LEU A 13 -28.75 37.51 -17.10
N GLY A 14 -29.91 37.92 -16.59
CA GLY A 14 -30.76 37.07 -15.73
C GLY A 14 -30.14 36.73 -14.40
N VAL A 15 -29.17 37.56 -13.91
CA VAL A 15 -28.47 37.29 -12.63
C VAL A 15 -28.89 38.29 -11.56
N GLN A 16 -28.83 37.89 -10.30
CA GLN A 16 -29.10 38.81 -9.21
C GLN A 16 -28.06 39.93 -9.17
N ARG A 17 -28.51 41.16 -8.89
CA ARG A 17 -27.66 42.35 -8.78
C ARG A 17 -26.46 42.16 -7.86
N ALA A 18 -26.63 41.48 -6.70
CA ALA A 18 -25.57 41.17 -5.75
C ALA A 18 -24.39 40.37 -6.34
N ILE A 19 -24.70 39.46 -7.29
CA ILE A 19 -23.69 38.64 -7.96
C ILE A 19 -22.79 39.54 -8.83
N LEU A 20 -23.36 40.45 -9.57
CA LEU A 20 -22.63 41.36 -10.44
C LEU A 20 -21.75 42.32 -9.64
N PHE A 21 -22.25 42.84 -8.51
CA PHE A 21 -21.47 43.66 -7.59
C PHE A 21 -20.33 42.84 -6.90
N GLY A 22 -20.45 41.55 -6.79
CA GLY A 22 -19.37 40.67 -6.35
C GLY A 22 -18.30 40.40 -7.43
N TRP A 23 -18.71 40.41 -8.72
CA TRP A 23 -17.79 40.18 -9.85
C TRP A 23 -16.96 41.42 -10.18
N LEU A 24 -17.53 42.61 -10.14
CA LEU A 24 -16.84 43.86 -10.48
C LEU A 24 -15.53 44.10 -9.72
N PRO A 25 -15.47 43.98 -8.40
CA PRO A 25 -14.22 44.11 -7.64
C PRO A 25 -13.18 43.03 -7.97
N ARG A 26 -13.63 41.81 -8.29
CA ARG A 26 -12.74 40.72 -8.73
C ARG A 26 -12.14 41.01 -10.09
N TYR A 27 -12.96 41.44 -11.05
CA TYR A 27 -12.50 41.80 -12.36
C TYR A 27 -11.51 42.98 -12.32
N ARG A 28 -11.80 44.03 -11.54
CA ARG A 28 -10.89 45.17 -11.37
C ARG A 28 -9.52 44.79 -10.82
N ARG A 29 -9.46 43.77 -9.97
CA ARG A 29 -8.20 43.30 -9.34
C ARG A 29 -7.38 42.38 -10.23
N GLY A 30 -7.99 41.55 -11.05
CA GLY A 30 -7.27 40.50 -11.79
C GLY A 30 -7.88 40.12 -13.15
N GLY A 31 -8.70 40.99 -13.76
CA GLY A 31 -9.29 40.75 -15.05
C GLY A 31 -10.22 39.52 -15.11
N TRP A 32 -10.37 38.95 -16.27
CA TRP A 32 -11.24 37.80 -16.52
C TRP A 32 -10.84 36.57 -15.71
N GLY A 33 -9.54 36.29 -15.55
CA GLY A 33 -9.06 35.15 -14.80
C GLY A 33 -9.40 35.18 -13.29
N ALA A 34 -9.69 36.38 -12.73
CA ALA A 34 -10.15 36.50 -11.35
C ALA A 34 -11.64 36.15 -11.16
N LEU A 35 -12.38 36.01 -12.26
CA LEU A 35 -13.78 35.56 -12.25
C LEU A 35 -13.92 34.04 -12.31
N ASP A 36 -12.86 33.32 -12.65
CA ASP A 36 -12.89 31.87 -12.71
C ASP A 36 -13.31 31.26 -11.37
N ALA A 37 -14.09 30.19 -11.46
CA ALA A 37 -14.55 29.45 -10.29
C ALA A 37 -13.35 28.87 -9.51
N ARG A 38 -13.12 29.35 -8.30
CA ARG A 38 -12.11 28.79 -7.43
C ARG A 38 -12.60 27.47 -6.84
N LYS A 39 -11.75 26.44 -6.89
CA LYS A 39 -12.01 25.18 -6.21
C LYS A 39 -12.26 25.45 -4.73
N ARG A 40 -13.44 25.11 -4.24
CA ARG A 40 -13.75 25.25 -2.82
C ARG A 40 -12.87 24.30 -2.02
N GLY A 41 -12.30 24.78 -0.90
CA GLY A 41 -11.62 23.92 0.05
C GLY A 41 -12.61 22.89 0.60
N GLY A 42 -12.27 21.61 0.48
CA GLY A 42 -13.06 20.55 1.10
C GLY A 42 -12.86 20.49 2.62
N ARG A 43 -13.44 19.47 3.25
CA ARG A 43 -13.18 19.19 4.67
C ARG A 43 -11.68 18.96 4.88
N PRO A 44 -11.06 19.59 5.88
CA PRO A 44 -9.67 19.34 6.22
C PRO A 44 -9.39 17.84 6.44
N PRO A 45 -8.25 17.31 6.01
CA PRO A 45 -7.90 15.92 6.25
C PRO A 45 -7.77 15.64 7.75
N LYS A 46 -8.25 14.47 8.21
CA LYS A 46 -8.11 14.06 9.61
C LYS A 46 -6.67 13.77 10.02
N LEU A 47 -5.84 13.34 9.06
CA LEU A 47 -4.43 13.00 9.26
C LEU A 47 -3.54 14.11 8.72
N THR A 48 -2.54 14.48 9.50
CA THR A 48 -1.48 15.42 9.07
C THR A 48 -0.45 14.71 8.20
N ALA A 49 0.38 15.48 7.46
CA ALA A 49 1.47 14.92 6.67
C ALA A 49 2.47 14.11 7.53
N LYS A 50 2.74 14.57 8.76
CA LYS A 50 3.62 13.86 9.72
C LYS A 50 3.04 12.51 10.13
N MET A 51 1.74 12.44 10.43
CA MET A 51 1.06 11.18 10.73
C MET A 51 1.09 10.21 9.54
N MET A 52 0.86 10.71 8.33
CA MET A 52 0.91 9.90 7.10
C MET A 52 2.32 9.32 6.85
N ALA A 53 3.38 10.11 7.06
CA ALA A 53 4.76 9.63 6.96
C ALA A 53 5.04 8.52 7.97
N TRP A 54 4.64 8.70 9.22
CA TRP A 54 4.81 7.68 10.27
C TRP A 54 4.06 6.37 9.95
N ILE A 55 2.82 6.47 9.42
CA ILE A 55 2.05 5.29 8.97
C ILE A 55 2.79 4.55 7.86
N TYR A 56 3.30 5.31 6.87
CA TYR A 56 4.06 4.73 5.76
C TYR A 56 5.30 3.98 6.26
N GLU A 57 6.14 4.61 7.08
CA GLU A 57 7.35 4.01 7.64
C GLU A 57 7.03 2.77 8.48
N THR A 58 5.97 2.82 9.27
CA THR A 58 5.57 1.69 10.11
C THR A 58 5.09 0.50 9.27
N VAL A 59 4.20 0.73 8.30
CA VAL A 59 3.63 -0.35 7.49
C VAL A 59 4.64 -0.92 6.50
N SER A 60 5.57 -0.09 5.98
CA SER A 60 6.57 -0.54 5.01
C SER A 60 7.82 -1.15 5.65
N GLY A 61 8.18 -0.74 6.87
CA GLY A 61 9.44 -1.08 7.51
C GLY A 61 9.35 -2.01 8.71
N LYS A 62 8.16 -2.17 9.32
CA LYS A 62 8.00 -2.96 10.54
C LYS A 62 7.10 -4.17 10.34
N ASP A 63 7.41 -5.26 11.03
CA ASP A 63 6.52 -6.39 11.17
C ASP A 63 5.36 -6.03 12.13
N PRO A 64 4.09 -6.34 11.80
CA PRO A 64 2.97 -6.06 12.71
C PRO A 64 3.14 -6.59 14.13
N ARG A 65 3.83 -7.72 14.30
CA ARG A 65 4.11 -8.33 15.62
C ARG A 65 4.94 -7.40 16.52
N GLN A 66 5.82 -6.57 15.95
CA GLN A 66 6.56 -5.54 16.68
C GLN A 66 5.65 -4.45 17.24
N MET A 67 4.45 -4.28 16.64
CA MET A 67 3.42 -3.37 17.10
C MET A 67 2.33 -4.07 17.92
N ARG A 68 2.65 -5.26 18.51
CA ARG A 68 1.77 -6.08 19.35
C ARG A 68 0.51 -6.59 18.64
N PHE A 69 0.60 -6.87 17.34
CA PHE A 69 -0.44 -7.60 16.61
C PHE A 69 -0.11 -9.09 16.55
N PRO A 70 -1.12 -9.98 16.54
CA PRO A 70 -0.91 -11.43 16.56
C PRO A 70 -0.42 -12.01 15.23
N PHE A 71 -0.51 -11.27 14.13
CA PHE A 71 -0.18 -11.74 12.78
C PHE A 71 0.97 -10.96 12.15
N ALA A 72 1.73 -11.62 11.27
CA ALA A 72 2.87 -11.03 10.57
C ALA A 72 2.49 -10.24 9.30
N LEU A 73 1.21 -10.19 8.93
CA LEU A 73 0.74 -9.56 7.71
C LEU A 73 -0.11 -8.33 8.04
N TRP A 74 0.27 -7.17 7.50
CA TRP A 74 -0.52 -5.94 7.65
C TRP A 74 -1.86 -6.04 6.94
N THR A 75 -2.94 -5.97 7.67
CA THR A 75 -4.30 -5.84 7.15
C THR A 75 -4.80 -4.40 7.33
N SER A 76 -5.78 -3.98 6.53
CA SER A 76 -6.39 -2.65 6.67
C SER A 76 -7.07 -2.43 8.02
N VAL A 77 -7.55 -3.51 8.67
CA VAL A 77 -8.14 -3.45 10.00
C VAL A 77 -7.06 -3.17 11.05
N MET A 78 -5.93 -3.88 10.98
CA MET A 78 -4.80 -3.65 11.89
C MET A 78 -4.23 -2.24 11.74
N VAL A 79 -4.15 -1.71 10.51
CA VAL A 79 -3.71 -0.33 10.28
C VAL A 79 -4.73 0.67 10.83
N ALA A 80 -6.05 0.41 10.73
CA ALA A 80 -7.07 1.25 11.36
C ALA A 80 -6.93 1.29 12.88
N GLU A 81 -6.68 0.14 13.50
CA GLU A 81 -6.44 0.02 14.94
C GLU A 81 -5.14 0.69 15.36
N LEU A 82 -4.07 0.55 14.57
CA LEU A 82 -2.79 1.22 14.79
C LEU A 82 -2.96 2.76 14.82
N ILE A 83 -3.68 3.30 13.83
CA ILE A 83 -3.99 4.74 13.74
C ILE A 83 -4.78 5.20 14.96
N TRP A 84 -5.75 4.41 15.38
CA TRP A 84 -6.54 4.74 16.57
C TRP A 84 -5.70 4.70 17.85
N ARG A 85 -4.86 3.68 18.05
CA ARG A 85 -3.98 3.58 19.22
C ARG A 85 -2.97 4.73 19.32
N GLU A 86 -2.42 5.16 18.18
CA GLU A 86 -1.34 6.15 18.16
C GLU A 86 -1.84 7.59 18.13
N PHE A 87 -2.95 7.86 17.44
CA PHE A 87 -3.42 9.21 17.18
C PHE A 87 -4.84 9.50 17.69
N ASP A 88 -5.50 8.51 18.30
CA ASP A 88 -6.92 8.57 18.70
C ASP A 88 -7.88 8.97 17.56
N ILE A 89 -7.53 8.63 16.31
CA ILE A 89 -8.31 8.94 15.12
C ILE A 89 -8.94 7.65 14.59
N ARG A 90 -10.28 7.59 14.64
CA ARG A 90 -11.03 6.46 14.07
C ARG A 90 -11.28 6.65 12.58
N LEU A 91 -10.81 5.69 11.79
CA LEU A 91 -11.02 5.60 10.35
C LEU A 91 -11.76 4.30 10.00
N SER A 92 -12.63 4.38 8.99
CA SER A 92 -13.23 3.18 8.43
C SER A 92 -12.20 2.40 7.60
N LYS A 93 -12.40 1.08 7.44
CA LYS A 93 -11.57 0.22 6.59
C LYS A 93 -11.39 0.79 5.18
N ALA A 94 -12.48 1.31 4.57
CA ALA A 94 -12.43 1.92 3.25
C ALA A 94 -11.55 3.18 3.19
N SER A 95 -11.58 4.01 4.25
CA SER A 95 -10.73 5.20 4.36
C SER A 95 -9.26 4.81 4.51
N VAL A 96 -8.96 3.77 5.30
CA VAL A 96 -7.60 3.23 5.45
C VAL A 96 -7.07 2.67 4.13
N CYS A 97 -7.89 1.90 3.39
CA CYS A 97 -7.48 1.39 2.08
C CYS A 97 -7.11 2.53 1.11
N ARG A 98 -7.94 3.59 1.04
CA ARG A 98 -7.65 4.78 0.22
C ARG A 98 -6.37 5.49 0.65
N LEU A 99 -6.17 5.64 1.96
CA LEU A 99 -4.95 6.20 2.53
C LEU A 99 -3.71 5.40 2.12
N LEU A 100 -3.74 4.07 2.28
CA LEU A 100 -2.60 3.21 1.94
C LEU A 100 -2.27 3.26 0.45
N ILE A 101 -3.30 3.28 -0.42
CA ILE A 101 -3.11 3.45 -1.87
C ILE A 101 -2.49 4.83 -2.18
N GLN A 102 -2.97 5.90 -1.53
CA GLN A 102 -2.42 7.25 -1.67
C GLN A 102 -0.94 7.32 -1.24
N LEU A 103 -0.56 6.55 -0.22
CA LEU A 103 0.82 6.41 0.24
C LEU A 103 1.69 5.51 -0.67
N GLY A 104 1.16 5.00 -1.78
CA GLY A 104 1.91 4.14 -2.71
C GLY A 104 2.04 2.69 -2.26
N LEU A 105 1.24 2.26 -1.28
CA LEU A 105 1.18 0.89 -0.83
C LEU A 105 0.11 0.11 -1.60
N SER A 106 0.28 -1.20 -1.71
CA SER A 106 -0.69 -2.11 -2.35
C SER A 106 -0.77 -3.44 -1.61
N PRO A 107 -1.93 -4.14 -1.66
CA PRO A 107 -2.05 -5.46 -1.06
C PRO A 107 -1.32 -6.50 -1.93
N GLN A 108 -0.27 -7.12 -1.38
CA GLN A 108 0.59 -8.07 -2.07
C GLN A 108 0.61 -9.41 -1.36
N LYS A 109 0.84 -10.49 -2.12
CA LYS A 109 1.09 -11.82 -1.57
C LYS A 109 2.58 -11.88 -1.17
N PRO A 110 2.92 -12.10 0.11
CA PRO A 110 4.30 -12.12 0.55
C PRO A 110 5.02 -13.38 0.06
N LEU A 111 6.34 -13.28 -0.05
CA LEU A 111 7.23 -14.44 -0.17
C LEU A 111 7.65 -14.88 1.24
N TRP A 112 7.41 -16.13 1.54
CA TRP A 112 7.85 -16.74 2.78
C TRP A 112 9.29 -17.25 2.62
N ARG A 113 10.17 -16.84 3.51
CA ARG A 113 11.55 -17.32 3.52
C ARG A 113 11.89 -17.80 4.92
N ALA A 114 12.39 -19.03 5.02
CA ALA A 114 13.02 -19.51 6.24
C ALA A 114 14.26 -18.64 6.50
N TYR A 115 14.39 -18.08 7.71
CA TYR A 115 15.56 -17.27 8.06
C TYR A 115 16.84 -18.11 8.13
N GLN A 116 16.71 -19.44 8.31
CA GLN A 116 17.83 -20.40 8.26
C GLN A 116 18.34 -20.66 6.85
N ARG A 117 17.71 -20.09 5.81
CA ARG A 117 18.13 -20.30 4.43
C ARG A 117 19.49 -19.64 4.21
N ASP A 118 20.50 -20.47 3.97
CA ASP A 118 21.82 -20.02 3.54
C ASP A 118 21.83 -19.78 2.02
N ALA A 119 21.82 -18.51 1.62
CA ALA A 119 21.80 -18.14 0.22
C ALA A 119 23.10 -18.53 -0.51
N GLN A 120 24.25 -18.56 0.20
CA GLN A 120 25.54 -18.92 -0.39
C GLN A 120 25.59 -20.43 -0.68
N ARG A 121 25.15 -21.26 0.28
CA ARG A 121 25.07 -22.72 0.07
C ARG A 121 24.12 -23.08 -1.07
N VAL A 122 22.95 -22.44 -1.11
CA VAL A 122 22.00 -22.63 -2.22
C VAL A 122 22.62 -22.22 -3.54
N GLY A 123 23.29 -21.08 -3.61
CA GLY A 123 23.98 -20.60 -4.82
C GLY A 123 25.05 -21.58 -5.29
N LYS A 124 25.92 -22.07 -4.38
CA LYS A 124 26.95 -23.05 -4.66
C LYS A 124 26.37 -24.35 -5.20
N TRP A 125 25.30 -24.85 -4.55
CA TRP A 125 24.64 -26.10 -5.00
C TRP A 125 24.08 -25.97 -6.42
N VAL A 126 23.37 -24.88 -6.71
CA VAL A 126 22.78 -24.63 -8.04
C VAL A 126 23.84 -24.46 -9.13
N GLN A 127 24.96 -23.79 -8.81
CA GLN A 127 25.98 -23.47 -9.81
C GLN A 127 27.04 -24.56 -10.01
N GLU A 128 27.35 -25.34 -9.00
CA GLU A 128 28.43 -26.32 -9.02
C GLU A 128 27.94 -27.77 -8.92
N GLU A 129 27.13 -28.09 -7.91
CA GLU A 129 26.74 -29.46 -7.61
C GLU A 129 25.66 -29.99 -8.54
N TYR A 130 24.57 -29.24 -8.72
CA TYR A 130 23.46 -29.68 -9.56
C TYR A 130 23.85 -29.89 -11.02
N PRO A 131 24.66 -29.03 -11.67
CA PRO A 131 25.16 -29.30 -13.05
C PRO A 131 25.97 -30.58 -13.16
N ARG A 132 26.77 -30.94 -12.13
CA ARG A 132 27.53 -32.21 -12.08
C ARG A 132 26.59 -33.42 -12.03
N ILE A 133 25.58 -33.39 -11.17
CA ILE A 133 24.55 -34.40 -11.04
C ILE A 133 23.82 -34.57 -12.37
N ARG A 134 23.44 -33.47 -13.03
CA ARG A 134 22.74 -33.47 -14.31
C ARG A 134 23.60 -34.05 -15.45
N ALA A 135 24.91 -33.76 -15.46
CA ALA A 135 25.84 -34.32 -16.42
C ALA A 135 25.99 -35.83 -16.21
N LEU A 136 26.09 -36.29 -14.97
CA LEU A 136 26.17 -37.70 -14.63
C LEU A 136 24.89 -38.44 -15.02
N ALA A 137 23.72 -37.91 -14.73
CA ALA A 137 22.43 -38.48 -15.11
C ALA A 137 22.31 -38.65 -16.64
N ARG A 138 22.75 -37.64 -17.42
CA ARG A 138 22.80 -37.73 -18.89
C ARG A 138 23.72 -38.85 -19.37
N LYS A 139 24.91 -38.98 -18.78
CA LYS A 139 25.88 -40.02 -19.10
C LYS A 139 25.32 -41.44 -18.86
N LEU A 140 24.60 -41.59 -17.74
CA LEU A 140 24.02 -42.86 -17.32
C LEU A 140 22.63 -43.12 -17.93
N LYS A 141 22.06 -42.19 -18.70
CA LYS A 141 20.67 -42.21 -19.20
C LYS A 141 19.66 -42.43 -18.05
N ALA A 142 19.91 -41.80 -16.91
CA ALA A 142 19.10 -41.89 -15.71
C ALA A 142 18.22 -40.64 -15.53
N ASP A 143 17.04 -40.84 -14.97
CA ASP A 143 16.15 -39.75 -14.56
C ASP A 143 16.49 -39.26 -13.17
N ILE A 144 16.36 -37.92 -12.95
CA ILE A 144 16.58 -37.32 -11.64
C ILE A 144 15.22 -37.08 -10.99
N PHE A 145 15.00 -37.72 -9.84
CA PHE A 145 13.81 -37.50 -9.04
C PHE A 145 14.14 -36.65 -7.84
N PHE A 146 13.25 -35.72 -7.51
CA PHE A 146 13.32 -34.93 -6.29
C PHE A 146 12.24 -35.46 -5.35
N GLY A 147 12.67 -36.04 -4.22
CA GLY A 147 11.77 -36.40 -3.14
C GLY A 147 11.56 -35.20 -2.23
N ASP A 148 10.34 -34.88 -1.88
CA ASP A 148 9.98 -33.87 -0.91
C ASP A 148 8.93 -34.40 0.07
N GLU A 149 8.99 -33.91 1.32
CA GLU A 149 7.98 -34.22 2.32
C GLU A 149 6.91 -33.14 2.31
N ALA A 150 5.67 -33.52 2.06
CA ALA A 150 4.52 -32.63 2.18
C ALA A 150 4.03 -32.60 3.63
N GLY A 151 4.01 -31.44 4.26
CA GLY A 151 3.54 -31.26 5.62
C GLY A 151 2.38 -30.27 5.73
N ILE A 152 1.39 -30.58 6.57
CA ILE A 152 0.38 -29.62 6.98
C ILE A 152 0.98 -28.77 8.10
N ARG A 153 1.11 -27.47 7.90
CA ARG A 153 1.76 -26.54 8.84
C ARG A 153 0.73 -25.79 9.66
N SER A 154 0.92 -25.72 10.96
CA SER A 154 0.06 -24.94 11.86
C SER A 154 0.25 -23.44 11.75
N ASP A 155 1.40 -22.98 11.18
CA ASP A 155 1.77 -21.59 11.03
C ASP A 155 1.51 -21.02 9.62
N PHE A 156 0.73 -21.73 8.81
CA PHE A 156 0.41 -21.31 7.46
C PHE A 156 -0.53 -20.11 7.45
N HIS A 157 0.01 -18.94 7.22
CA HIS A 157 -0.76 -17.72 7.02
C HIS A 157 -0.96 -17.49 5.52
N SER A 158 -2.14 -17.89 5.01
CA SER A 158 -2.56 -17.50 3.66
C SER A 158 -3.14 -16.08 3.72
N GLY A 159 -2.68 -15.19 2.86
CA GLY A 159 -3.22 -13.85 2.82
C GLY A 159 -2.38 -12.86 2.04
N ARG A 160 -2.87 -11.62 2.00
CA ARG A 160 -2.15 -10.49 1.43
C ARG A 160 -1.77 -9.52 2.54
N THR A 161 -0.61 -8.90 2.41
CA THR A 161 -0.15 -7.82 3.28
C THR A 161 -0.01 -6.53 2.50
N TRP A 162 -0.17 -5.40 3.17
CA TRP A 162 0.13 -4.10 2.58
C TRP A 162 1.65 -3.89 2.54
N ALA A 163 2.16 -3.56 1.36
CA ALA A 163 3.58 -3.31 1.12
C ALA A 163 3.77 -2.28 -0.01
N ILE A 164 5.00 -1.79 -0.18
CA ILE A 164 5.35 -0.83 -1.23
C ILE A 164 5.01 -1.42 -2.59
N ARG A 165 4.32 -0.66 -3.43
CA ARG A 165 3.94 -1.10 -4.78
C ARG A 165 5.19 -1.49 -5.59
N GLY A 166 5.14 -2.67 -6.22
CA GLY A 166 6.26 -3.19 -7.02
C GLY A 166 7.38 -3.87 -6.22
N LYS A 167 7.33 -3.87 -4.87
CA LYS A 167 8.27 -4.60 -4.03
C LYS A 167 7.54 -5.70 -3.28
N THR A 168 7.79 -6.95 -3.64
CA THR A 168 7.18 -8.10 -2.97
C THR A 168 7.73 -8.22 -1.54
N PRO A 169 6.88 -8.16 -0.51
CA PRO A 169 7.31 -8.26 0.87
C PRO A 169 7.78 -9.68 1.18
N ILE A 170 8.83 -9.79 1.99
CA ILE A 170 9.38 -11.05 2.48
C ILE A 170 8.99 -11.16 3.94
N VAL A 171 8.36 -12.27 4.32
CA VAL A 171 8.07 -12.59 5.70
C VAL A 171 9.03 -13.68 6.15
N SER A 172 9.85 -13.37 7.15
CA SER A 172 10.74 -14.33 7.77
C SER A 172 9.93 -15.22 8.70
N THR A 173 10.09 -16.54 8.56
CA THR A 173 9.44 -17.54 9.39
C THR A 173 10.48 -18.47 10.00
N THR A 174 10.20 -19.01 11.17
CA THR A 174 10.99 -20.09 11.76
C THR A 174 10.80 -21.35 10.92
N GLY A 175 11.88 -22.09 10.65
CA GLY A 175 11.79 -23.39 9.97
C GLY A 175 11.22 -24.51 10.86
N ALA A 176 10.84 -24.21 12.11
CA ALA A 176 10.22 -25.16 13.00
C ALA A 176 8.80 -25.50 12.52
N HIS A 177 8.58 -26.77 12.22
CA HIS A 177 7.32 -27.29 11.76
C HIS A 177 6.62 -28.05 12.90
N PHE A 178 5.48 -27.57 13.31
CA PHE A 178 4.51 -28.37 14.04
C PHE A 178 3.49 -28.87 13.02
N GLY A 179 3.63 -30.11 12.56
CA GLY A 179 2.75 -30.63 11.53
C GLY A 179 2.91 -32.12 11.34
N TYR A 180 1.96 -32.73 10.64
CA TYR A 180 2.06 -34.12 10.18
C TYR A 180 2.77 -34.13 8.84
N ASN A 181 3.85 -34.90 8.72
CA ASN A 181 4.53 -35.13 7.46
C ASN A 181 3.87 -36.29 6.72
N MET A 182 3.52 -36.07 5.47
CA MET A 182 3.14 -37.13 4.55
C MET A 182 4.29 -37.33 3.57
N ILE A 183 4.77 -38.56 3.46
CA ILE A 183 5.76 -38.99 2.45
C ILE A 183 4.95 -39.53 1.25
N SER A 184 5.14 -38.92 0.11
CA SER A 184 4.57 -39.41 -1.14
C SER A 184 5.67 -39.84 -2.10
#